data_e43f34c586b0071e81bbf9d4d1b35be0
#
_entry.id   e43f34c586b0071e81bbf9d4d1b35be0
#
_cell.length_a   1.000
_cell.length_b   1.000
_cell.length_c   1.000
_cell.angle_alpha   90.00
_cell.angle_beta   90.00
_cell.angle_gamma   90.00
#
_symmetry.space_group_name_H-M   'P 1'
#
loop_
_entity.id
_entity.type
_entity.pdbx_description
1 polymer ?
#
loop_
_entity_poly.entity_id
_entity_poly.type
_entity_poly.pdbx_seq_one_letter_code
_entity_poly.pdbx_strand_id
1 'polypeptide(L)'
;MDFGLALHPYPYPISSPAFWDDDKTGKVNDTIDSPIINFKNLHVITDFMQLDSMRNKKGEVRKIFLTEEGFTSIQKGQDKSEEQAAAVAYSYFIVDNNPYISAYLMSRQEDSEDEVKHGLAFGLSSIVNHKLVHKKAHNVFKYIDNPSATEGIADFARAVIGIDSWDQLIPNFRFPGR
;
A
#
# COMPACT_ATOMS: atom_id res chain seq x y z
N MET A 1 -20.02 1.08 -22.76
CA MET A 1 -20.02 1.85 -21.50
C MET A 1 -18.58 2.19 -21.19
N ASP A 2 -18.28 3.40 -20.74
CA ASP A 2 -16.95 3.75 -20.26
C ASP A 2 -16.95 3.60 -18.73
N PHE A 3 -15.89 3.00 -18.16
CA PHE A 3 -15.73 2.73 -16.73
C PHE A 3 -14.28 2.82 -16.32
N GLY A 4 -14.03 3.10 -15.06
CA GLY A 4 -12.74 2.89 -14.38
C GLY A 4 -12.82 1.73 -13.42
N LEU A 5 -11.70 1.32 -12.87
CA LEU A 5 -11.58 0.27 -11.86
C LEU A 5 -11.28 0.90 -10.50
N ALA A 6 -12.07 0.58 -9.48
CA ALA A 6 -11.81 0.93 -8.09
C ALA A 6 -11.41 -0.33 -7.32
N LEU A 7 -10.32 -0.26 -6.57
CA LEU A 7 -9.76 -1.39 -5.82
C LEU A 7 -9.50 -1.00 -4.37
N HIS A 8 -9.59 -2.00 -3.49
CA HIS A 8 -9.22 -1.93 -2.08
C HIS A 8 -8.13 -2.99 -1.78
N PRO A 9 -6.86 -2.72 -2.09
CA PRO A 9 -5.79 -3.71 -2.06
C PRO A 9 -5.20 -3.94 -0.65
N TYR A 10 -6.06 -4.18 0.34
CA TYR A 10 -5.63 -4.49 1.69
C TYR A 10 -4.70 -5.71 1.76
N PRO A 11 -3.79 -5.78 2.75
CA PRO A 11 -2.99 -6.98 3.02
C PRO A 11 -3.84 -8.23 3.25
N TYR A 12 -3.26 -9.40 3.03
CA TYR A 12 -3.89 -10.66 3.36
C TYR A 12 -2.99 -11.55 4.22
N PRO A 13 -3.37 -11.82 5.47
CA PRO A 13 -4.62 -11.37 6.13
C PRO A 13 -4.58 -9.86 6.45
N ILE A 14 -5.74 -9.23 6.47
CA ILE A 14 -5.90 -7.79 6.79
C ILE A 14 -5.30 -7.40 8.15
N SER A 15 -5.14 -8.37 9.05
CA SER A 15 -4.52 -8.20 10.36
C SER A 15 -2.99 -8.21 10.33
N SER A 16 -2.35 -8.32 9.17
CA SER A 16 -0.90 -8.25 9.01
C SER A 16 -0.52 -7.02 8.17
N PRO A 17 0.31 -6.09 8.66
CA PRO A 17 0.76 -4.96 7.85
C PRO A 17 1.82 -5.35 6.81
N ALA A 18 2.52 -6.48 6.99
CA ALA A 18 3.64 -6.92 6.18
C ALA A 18 3.17 -7.58 4.86
N PHE A 19 2.50 -6.81 3.99
CA PHE A 19 1.96 -7.34 2.74
C PHE A 19 3.03 -7.89 1.78
N TRP A 20 4.29 -7.54 1.96
CA TRP A 20 5.41 -8.10 1.18
C TRP A 20 5.61 -9.60 1.39
N ASP A 21 4.99 -10.16 2.42
CA ASP A 21 4.99 -11.58 2.76
C ASP A 21 3.68 -12.31 2.37
N ASP A 22 2.73 -11.64 1.73
CA ASP A 22 1.38 -12.18 1.49
C ASP A 22 1.36 -13.37 0.52
N ASP A 23 2.38 -13.50 -0.36
CA ASP A 23 2.59 -14.67 -1.22
C ASP A 23 2.79 -15.96 -0.40
N LYS A 24 3.36 -15.87 0.80
CA LYS A 24 3.54 -17.01 1.71
C LYS A 24 2.22 -17.64 2.17
N THR A 25 1.11 -16.93 2.01
CA THR A 25 -0.23 -17.44 2.36
C THR A 25 -0.78 -18.44 1.33
N GLY A 26 -0.19 -18.50 0.14
CA GLY A 26 -0.69 -19.29 -1.00
C GLY A 26 -2.00 -18.75 -1.60
N LYS A 27 -2.44 -17.54 -1.21
CA LYS A 27 -3.65 -16.86 -1.72
C LYS A 27 -3.33 -15.67 -2.61
N VAL A 28 -2.09 -15.18 -2.56
CA VAL A 28 -1.58 -14.08 -3.37
C VAL A 28 -0.49 -14.65 -4.28
N ASN A 29 -0.64 -14.51 -5.59
CA ASN A 29 0.36 -14.95 -6.57
C ASN A 29 0.35 -14.03 -7.79
N ASP A 30 1.34 -14.18 -8.67
CA ASP A 30 1.57 -13.29 -9.81
C ASP A 30 0.82 -13.71 -11.09
N THR A 31 -0.35 -14.32 -10.95
CA THR A 31 -1.19 -14.74 -12.08
C THR A 31 -2.56 -14.10 -12.04
N ILE A 32 -3.22 -14.00 -13.19
CA ILE A 32 -4.59 -13.44 -13.27
C ILE A 32 -5.62 -14.29 -12.50
N ASP A 33 -5.30 -15.56 -12.24
CA ASP A 33 -6.14 -16.46 -11.45
C ASP A 33 -5.85 -16.35 -9.94
N SER A 34 -5.04 -15.37 -9.51
CA SER A 34 -4.79 -15.11 -8.08
C SER A 34 -6.10 -14.92 -7.33
N PRO A 35 -6.38 -15.70 -6.26
CA PRO A 35 -7.58 -15.51 -5.45
C PRO A 35 -7.71 -14.11 -4.85
N ILE A 36 -6.57 -13.44 -4.64
CA ILE A 36 -6.50 -12.11 -4.05
C ILE A 36 -5.51 -11.26 -4.85
N ILE A 37 -5.93 -10.04 -5.18
CA ILE A 37 -5.08 -8.98 -5.70
C ILE A 37 -4.93 -7.91 -4.62
N ASN A 38 -3.68 -7.63 -4.24
CA ASN A 38 -3.34 -6.58 -3.29
C ASN A 38 -2.03 -5.88 -3.70
N PHE A 39 -1.36 -5.15 -2.79
CA PHE A 39 -0.10 -4.46 -3.15
C PHE A 39 1.03 -5.41 -3.55
N LYS A 40 1.07 -6.66 -3.02
CA LYS A 40 2.12 -7.63 -3.35
C LYS A 40 2.13 -8.00 -4.83
N ASN A 41 0.93 -8.11 -5.43
CA ASN A 41 0.75 -8.53 -6.82
C ASN A 41 -0.10 -7.54 -7.65
N LEU A 42 -0.04 -6.24 -7.31
CA LEU A 42 -0.85 -5.20 -7.95
C LEU A 42 -0.58 -5.10 -9.47
N HIS A 43 0.63 -5.45 -9.91
CA HIS A 43 0.99 -5.49 -11.32
C HIS A 43 0.07 -6.43 -12.13
N VAL A 44 -0.40 -7.52 -11.55
CA VAL A 44 -1.29 -8.47 -12.24
C VAL A 44 -2.54 -7.79 -12.80
N ILE A 45 -3.20 -6.94 -12.00
CA ILE A 45 -4.39 -6.22 -12.47
C ILE A 45 -4.04 -5.06 -13.38
N THR A 46 -2.92 -4.38 -13.15
CA THR A 46 -2.51 -3.29 -14.06
C THR A 46 -2.08 -3.83 -15.42
N ASP A 47 -1.43 -4.98 -15.49
CA ASP A 47 -1.09 -5.66 -16.74
C ASP A 47 -2.34 -6.17 -17.46
N PHE A 48 -3.28 -6.77 -16.74
CA PHE A 48 -4.57 -7.19 -17.29
C PHE A 48 -5.32 -6.03 -17.94
N MET A 49 -5.35 -4.85 -17.30
CA MET A 49 -6.04 -3.68 -17.82
C MET A 49 -5.37 -3.06 -19.07
N GLN A 50 -4.16 -3.48 -19.41
CA GLN A 50 -3.46 -3.07 -20.64
C GLN A 50 -3.84 -3.92 -21.85
N LEU A 51 -4.47 -5.08 -21.67
CA LEU A 51 -4.94 -5.91 -22.78
C LEU A 51 -5.90 -5.12 -23.68
N ASP A 52 -5.84 -5.33 -24.99
CA ASP A 52 -6.67 -4.63 -25.96
C ASP A 52 -8.17 -4.76 -25.66
N SER A 53 -8.60 -5.94 -25.18
CA SER A 53 -9.99 -6.23 -24.79
C SER A 53 -10.46 -5.40 -23.58
N MET A 54 -9.53 -4.89 -22.76
CA MET A 54 -9.82 -4.12 -21.55
C MET A 54 -9.72 -2.60 -21.79
N ARG A 55 -9.19 -2.16 -22.90
CA ARG A 55 -9.05 -0.74 -23.24
C ARG A 55 -10.43 -0.09 -23.49
N ASN A 56 -10.48 1.22 -23.35
CA ASN A 56 -11.67 1.99 -23.69
C ASN A 56 -11.84 2.08 -25.22
N LYS A 57 -12.94 2.68 -25.68
CA LYS A 57 -13.23 2.85 -27.12
C LYS A 57 -12.20 3.69 -27.90
N LYS A 58 -11.35 4.44 -27.19
CA LYS A 58 -10.25 5.23 -27.77
C LYS A 58 -8.93 4.49 -27.80
N GLY A 59 -8.89 3.25 -27.32
CA GLY A 59 -7.66 2.46 -27.20
C GLY A 59 -6.81 2.82 -25.96
N GLU A 60 -7.31 3.65 -25.05
CA GLU A 60 -6.58 4.06 -23.84
C GLU A 60 -6.78 3.04 -22.72
N VAL A 61 -5.76 2.86 -21.87
CA VAL A 61 -5.89 2.07 -20.65
C VAL A 61 -6.88 2.78 -19.70
N ARG A 62 -7.81 2.01 -19.13
CA ARG A 62 -8.81 2.56 -18.22
C ARG A 62 -8.16 2.97 -16.90
N LYS A 63 -8.67 4.01 -16.29
CA LYS A 63 -8.18 4.52 -15.00
C LYS A 63 -8.39 3.50 -13.90
N ILE A 64 -7.36 3.31 -13.08
CA ILE A 64 -7.39 2.48 -11.88
C ILE A 64 -7.23 3.41 -10.68
N PHE A 65 -8.12 3.26 -9.71
CA PHE A 65 -8.14 4.04 -8.48
C PHE A 65 -8.02 3.07 -7.30
N LEU A 66 -7.05 3.28 -6.44
CA LEU A 66 -6.99 2.63 -5.14
C LEU A 66 -7.78 3.52 -4.18
N THR A 67 -9.03 3.14 -3.94
CA THR A 67 -10.00 4.03 -3.28
C THR A 67 -10.10 3.80 -1.78
N GLU A 68 -9.53 2.70 -1.29
CA GLU A 68 -9.45 2.41 0.13
C GLU A 68 -8.35 1.38 0.38
N GLU A 69 -7.39 1.71 1.22
CA GLU A 69 -6.37 0.80 1.71
C GLU A 69 -5.80 1.30 3.03
N GLY A 70 -5.26 0.36 3.82
CA GLY A 70 -4.65 0.67 5.10
C GLY A 70 -3.87 -0.51 5.66
N PHE A 71 -2.99 -0.21 6.58
CA PHE A 71 -2.12 -1.19 7.23
C PHE A 71 -2.30 -1.06 8.73
N THR A 72 -2.54 -2.17 9.42
CA THR A 72 -2.73 -2.14 10.87
C THR A 72 -1.39 -1.93 11.59
N SER A 73 -1.41 -1.16 12.69
CA SER A 73 -0.26 -1.04 13.60
C SER A 73 -0.30 -2.03 14.75
N ILE A 74 -1.26 -2.96 14.76
CA ILE A 74 -1.40 -4.00 15.78
C ILE A 74 -1.57 -5.36 15.12
N GLN A 75 -0.84 -6.37 15.59
CA GLN A 75 -1.03 -7.75 15.17
C GLN A 75 -0.94 -8.68 16.37
N LYS A 76 -2.02 -9.42 16.65
CA LYS A 76 -2.09 -10.33 17.81
C LYS A 76 -1.71 -9.65 19.13
N GLY A 77 -2.12 -8.39 19.31
CA GLY A 77 -1.83 -7.58 20.49
C GLY A 77 -0.41 -7.02 20.57
N GLN A 78 0.42 -7.24 19.56
CA GLN A 78 1.77 -6.70 19.47
C GLN A 78 1.77 -5.41 18.67
N ASP A 79 2.64 -4.47 19.06
CA ASP A 79 2.90 -3.25 18.30
C ASP A 79 3.60 -3.59 16.97
N LYS A 80 3.06 -3.06 15.89
CA LYS A 80 3.51 -3.18 14.50
C LYS A 80 3.61 -1.82 13.81
N SER A 81 3.86 -0.78 14.58
CA SER A 81 3.94 0.60 14.07
C SER A 81 5.07 0.80 13.06
N GLU A 82 6.19 0.06 13.21
CA GLU A 82 7.30 0.10 12.26
C GLU A 82 6.90 -0.56 10.94
N GLU A 83 6.28 -1.74 11.00
CA GLU A 83 5.81 -2.45 9.81
C GLU A 83 4.66 -1.67 9.12
N GLN A 84 3.75 -1.03 9.88
CA GLN A 84 2.75 -0.13 9.33
C GLN A 84 3.40 1.00 8.54
N ALA A 85 4.39 1.66 9.12
CA ALA A 85 5.09 2.77 8.49
C ALA A 85 5.85 2.33 7.23
N ALA A 86 6.50 1.17 7.26
CA ALA A 86 7.17 0.59 6.11
C ALA A 86 6.18 0.19 5.01
N ALA A 87 5.00 -0.35 5.38
CA ALA A 87 3.95 -0.69 4.43
C ALA A 87 3.38 0.56 3.72
N VAL A 88 3.19 1.67 4.45
CA VAL A 88 2.81 2.96 3.86
C VAL A 88 3.86 3.44 2.85
N ALA A 89 5.16 3.35 3.18
CA ALA A 89 6.22 3.74 2.27
C ALA A 89 6.25 2.85 1.01
N TYR A 90 6.22 1.54 1.21
CA TYR A 90 6.34 0.59 0.11
C TYR A 90 5.13 0.66 -0.83
N SER A 91 3.91 0.71 -0.31
CA SER A 91 2.70 0.86 -1.13
C SER A 91 2.70 2.15 -1.94
N TYR A 92 3.16 3.26 -1.35
CA TYR A 92 3.35 4.51 -2.09
C TYR A 92 4.36 4.36 -3.23
N PHE A 93 5.51 3.73 -2.99
CA PHE A 93 6.51 3.51 -4.04
C PHE A 93 6.01 2.60 -5.16
N ILE A 94 5.21 1.58 -4.86
CA ILE A 94 4.53 0.77 -5.89
C ILE A 94 3.64 1.65 -6.77
N VAL A 95 2.84 2.52 -6.15
CA VAL A 95 1.90 3.41 -6.86
C VAL A 95 2.64 4.44 -7.69
N ASP A 96 3.64 5.12 -7.12
CA ASP A 96 4.42 6.17 -7.81
C ASP A 96 5.21 5.61 -9.02
N ASN A 97 5.64 4.35 -8.94
CA ASN A 97 6.33 3.66 -10.03
C ASN A 97 5.38 2.94 -11.01
N ASN A 98 4.06 3.05 -10.83
CA ASN A 98 3.06 2.42 -11.71
C ASN A 98 2.22 3.47 -12.44
N PRO A 99 2.46 3.70 -13.75
CA PRO A 99 1.81 4.77 -14.51
C PRO A 99 0.31 4.54 -14.75
N TYR A 100 -0.22 3.37 -14.43
CA TYR A 100 -1.61 2.99 -14.67
C TYR A 100 -2.52 3.26 -13.48
N ILE A 101 -1.96 3.62 -12.33
CA ILE A 101 -2.72 3.98 -11.13
C ILE A 101 -2.93 5.49 -11.12
N SER A 102 -4.20 5.92 -11.05
CA SER A 102 -4.59 7.32 -11.16
C SER A 102 -4.83 7.99 -9.81
N ALA A 103 -5.08 7.22 -8.76
CA ALA A 103 -5.26 7.74 -7.41
C ALA A 103 -4.97 6.66 -6.37
N TYR A 104 -4.50 7.11 -5.20
CA TYR A 104 -4.18 6.33 -4.02
C TYR A 104 -4.75 7.05 -2.79
N LEU A 105 -5.75 6.45 -2.15
CA LEU A 105 -6.46 7.04 -1.02
C LEU A 105 -6.31 6.17 0.22
N MET A 106 -5.49 6.65 1.17
CA MET A 106 -5.26 5.95 2.44
C MET A 106 -6.50 5.98 3.34
N SER A 107 -6.93 4.86 3.81
CA SER A 107 -7.92 4.68 4.86
C SER A 107 -7.18 4.21 6.12
N ARG A 108 -7.09 4.97 7.13
CA ARG A 108 -7.77 6.19 7.54
C ARG A 108 -6.81 7.10 8.30
N GLN A 109 -7.24 8.32 8.57
CA GLN A 109 -6.40 9.27 9.31
C GLN A 109 -6.26 8.92 10.79
N GLU A 110 -7.33 8.41 11.42
CA GLU A 110 -7.42 8.13 12.85
C GLU A 110 -7.93 6.71 13.10
N ASP A 111 -7.42 6.04 14.13
CA ASP A 111 -7.89 4.72 14.52
C ASP A 111 -9.39 4.75 14.87
N SER A 112 -10.12 3.78 14.37
CA SER A 112 -11.50 3.53 14.77
C SER A 112 -11.53 2.71 16.06
N GLU A 113 -12.27 3.18 17.06
CA GLU A 113 -12.43 2.43 18.32
C GLU A 113 -12.97 1.01 18.09
N ASP A 114 -13.89 0.85 17.15
CA ASP A 114 -14.49 -0.45 16.87
C ASP A 114 -13.51 -1.39 16.17
N GLU A 115 -12.68 -0.90 15.27
CA GLU A 115 -11.62 -1.70 14.63
C GLU A 115 -10.54 -2.11 15.65
N VAL A 116 -10.14 -1.19 16.51
CA VAL A 116 -9.15 -1.47 17.57
C VAL A 116 -9.64 -2.57 18.53
N LYS A 117 -10.92 -2.60 18.88
CA LYS A 117 -11.53 -3.70 19.65
C LYS A 117 -11.40 -5.06 18.97
N HIS A 118 -11.32 -5.06 17.63
CA HIS A 118 -11.13 -6.27 16.81
C HIS A 118 -9.67 -6.53 16.43
N GLY A 119 -8.72 -5.78 17.03
CA GLY A 119 -7.29 -5.95 16.82
C GLY A 119 -6.76 -5.32 15.54
N LEU A 120 -7.47 -4.31 14.99
CA LEU A 120 -7.09 -3.58 13.79
C LEU A 120 -6.94 -2.08 14.13
N ALA A 121 -5.81 -1.51 13.76
CA ALA A 121 -5.49 -0.11 14.04
C ALA A 121 -4.88 0.55 12.78
N PHE A 122 -5.75 0.86 11.80
CA PHE A 122 -5.36 1.35 10.49
C PHE A 122 -4.99 2.82 10.44
N GLY A 123 -5.42 3.60 11.45
CA GLY A 123 -5.18 5.04 11.48
C GLY A 123 -3.70 5.39 11.38
N LEU A 124 -3.41 6.50 10.73
CA LEU A 124 -2.10 7.15 10.77
C LEU A 124 -1.85 7.82 12.14
N SER A 125 -2.90 7.96 12.93
CA SER A 125 -2.89 8.56 14.27
C SER A 125 -3.84 7.79 15.19
N SER A 126 -3.62 7.92 16.50
CA SER A 126 -4.48 7.33 17.55
C SER A 126 -4.96 8.43 18.50
N ILE A 127 -6.09 8.22 19.17
CA ILE A 127 -6.51 9.03 20.32
C ILE A 127 -5.99 8.39 21.61
N VAL A 128 -5.11 9.09 22.30
CA VAL A 128 -4.56 8.67 23.59
C VAL A 128 -4.87 9.76 24.62
N ASN A 129 -5.60 9.42 25.69
CA ASN A 129 -6.01 10.38 26.72
C ASN A 129 -6.66 11.65 26.13
N HIS A 130 -7.60 11.47 25.21
CA HIS A 130 -8.31 12.53 24.47
C HIS A 130 -7.41 13.45 23.63
N LYS A 131 -6.20 13.02 23.28
CA LYS A 131 -5.28 13.75 22.41
C LYS A 131 -4.96 12.95 21.19
N LEU A 132 -4.90 13.61 20.05
CA LEU A 132 -4.43 13.02 18.81
C LEU A 132 -2.90 12.81 18.89
N VAL A 133 -2.46 11.58 18.72
CA VAL A 133 -1.04 11.19 18.70
C VAL A 133 -0.72 10.59 17.34
N HIS A 134 0.20 11.23 16.62
CA HIS A 134 0.63 10.75 15.31
C HIS A 134 1.54 9.52 15.45
N LYS A 135 1.26 8.48 14.68
CA LYS A 135 2.11 7.31 14.54
C LYS A 135 3.27 7.63 13.57
N LYS A 136 4.26 6.74 13.49
CA LYS A 136 5.35 6.86 12.52
C LYS A 136 4.83 6.88 11.08
N ALA A 137 3.82 6.07 10.79
CA ALA A 137 3.14 6.04 9.48
C ALA A 137 2.58 7.40 9.04
N HIS A 138 2.12 8.25 9.97
CA HIS A 138 1.70 9.61 9.67
C HIS A 138 2.83 10.45 9.06
N ASN A 139 4.03 10.40 9.65
CA ASN A 139 5.17 11.17 9.16
C ASN A 139 5.66 10.61 7.82
N VAL A 140 5.65 9.29 7.65
CA VAL A 140 5.95 8.66 6.37
C VAL A 140 4.98 9.17 5.31
N PHE A 141 3.67 9.04 5.52
CA PHE A 141 2.65 9.47 4.56
C PHE A 141 2.76 10.96 4.21
N LYS A 142 3.05 11.81 5.22
CA LYS A 142 3.15 13.26 5.06
C LYS A 142 4.36 13.71 4.25
N TYR A 143 5.47 12.98 4.31
CA TYR A 143 6.76 13.46 3.80
C TYR A 143 7.39 12.56 2.73
N ILE A 144 6.73 11.48 2.32
CA ILE A 144 7.33 10.49 1.43
C ILE A 144 7.68 11.04 0.04
N ASP A 145 6.94 12.03 -0.44
CA ASP A 145 7.17 12.73 -1.71
C ASP A 145 8.02 14.00 -1.56
N ASN A 146 8.45 14.32 -0.34
CA ASN A 146 9.34 15.45 -0.09
C ASN A 146 10.79 15.04 -0.40
N PRO A 147 11.48 15.65 -1.38
CA PRO A 147 12.83 15.26 -1.79
C PRO A 147 13.85 15.21 -0.66
N SER A 148 13.69 16.03 0.39
CA SER A 148 14.59 16.04 1.55
C SER A 148 14.37 14.89 2.54
N ALA A 149 13.25 14.19 2.47
CA ALA A 149 12.87 13.15 3.41
C ALA A 149 12.76 11.76 2.76
N THR A 150 12.47 11.70 1.46
CA THR A 150 12.16 10.47 0.71
C THR A 150 13.26 9.41 0.86
N GLU A 151 14.54 9.77 0.74
CA GLU A 151 15.66 8.81 0.87
C GLU A 151 15.72 8.19 2.26
N GLY A 152 15.60 9.01 3.32
CA GLY A 152 15.61 8.52 4.69
C GLY A 152 14.40 7.62 5.00
N ILE A 153 13.23 7.93 4.43
CA ILE A 153 12.03 7.08 4.53
C ILE A 153 12.24 5.76 3.80
N ALA A 154 12.82 5.81 2.60
CA ALA A 154 13.11 4.62 1.81
C ALA A 154 14.13 3.70 2.50
N ASP A 155 15.17 4.26 3.11
CA ASP A 155 16.18 3.51 3.87
C ASP A 155 15.57 2.85 5.11
N PHE A 156 14.75 3.59 5.85
CA PHE A 156 14.00 3.06 6.97
C PHE A 156 13.11 1.87 6.54
N ALA A 157 12.31 2.05 5.50
CA ALA A 157 11.39 1.01 5.04
C ALA A 157 12.14 -0.23 4.52
N ARG A 158 13.27 -0.06 3.79
CA ARG A 158 14.13 -1.17 3.36
C ARG A 158 14.64 -1.99 4.56
N ALA A 159 15.09 -1.32 5.61
CA ALA A 159 15.58 -1.98 6.81
C ALA A 159 14.50 -2.81 7.51
N VAL A 160 13.24 -2.31 7.58
CA VAL A 160 12.11 -3.03 8.17
C VAL A 160 11.68 -4.22 7.31
N ILE A 161 11.64 -4.05 5.97
CA ILE A 161 11.27 -5.10 5.02
C ILE A 161 12.37 -6.16 4.91
N GLY A 162 13.63 -5.78 5.13
CA GLY A 162 14.78 -6.69 5.04
C GLY A 162 15.30 -6.85 3.61
N ILE A 163 15.33 -5.77 2.83
CA ILE A 163 15.85 -5.74 1.46
C ILE A 163 17.06 -4.80 1.32
N ASP A 164 17.95 -5.11 0.40
CA ASP A 164 19.14 -4.28 0.12
C ASP A 164 18.85 -3.17 -0.88
N SER A 165 17.93 -3.39 -1.82
CA SER A 165 17.55 -2.44 -2.87
C SER A 165 16.07 -2.55 -3.20
N TRP A 166 15.45 -1.40 -3.52
CA TRP A 166 14.07 -1.35 -4.01
C TRP A 166 13.85 -2.08 -5.34
N ASP A 167 14.87 -2.20 -6.17
CA ASP A 167 14.80 -2.98 -7.43
C ASP A 167 14.51 -4.47 -7.22
N GLN A 168 14.71 -5.00 -6.00
CA GLN A 168 14.31 -6.35 -5.63
C GLN A 168 12.79 -6.54 -5.60
N LEU A 169 12.03 -5.45 -5.35
CA LEU A 169 10.58 -5.45 -5.21
C LEU A 169 9.86 -4.66 -6.30
N ILE A 170 10.48 -3.60 -6.80
CA ILE A 170 9.92 -2.69 -7.82
C ILE A 170 10.93 -2.59 -8.96
N PRO A 171 10.74 -3.32 -10.07
CA PRO A 171 11.68 -3.28 -11.18
C PRO A 171 11.87 -1.86 -11.74
N ASN A 172 13.13 -1.45 -11.94
CA ASN A 172 13.50 -0.11 -12.41
C ASN A 172 12.99 1.01 -11.48
N PHE A 173 13.07 0.79 -10.18
CA PHE A 173 12.62 1.73 -9.16
C PHE A 173 13.17 3.15 -9.38
N ARG A 174 12.31 4.14 -9.20
CA ARG A 174 12.66 5.57 -9.19
C ARG A 174 12.08 6.22 -7.94
N PHE A 175 12.86 7.13 -7.36
CA PHE A 175 12.35 7.97 -6.29
C PHE A 175 11.31 8.96 -6.80
N PRO A 176 10.28 9.29 -5.99
CA PRO A 176 9.29 10.32 -6.31
C PRO A 176 9.94 11.64 -6.73
N GLY A 177 9.42 12.23 -7.82
CA GLY A 177 9.87 13.53 -8.28
C GLY A 177 11.26 13.59 -8.96
N ARG A 178 11.83 12.44 -9.35
CA ARG A 178 13.12 12.36 -10.11
C ARG A 178 12.94 11.81 -11.51
#